data_a4799d05a4864c1c106af01ff6282bad
#
_entry.id   a4799d05a4864c1c106af01ff6282bad
#
_cell.length_a   1.000
_cell.length_b   1.000
_cell.length_c   1.000
_cell.angle_alpha   90.00
_cell.angle_beta   90.00
_cell.angle_gamma   90.00
#
_symmetry.space_group_name_H-M   'P 1'
#
loop_
_entity.id
_entity.type
_entity.pdbx_description
1 polymer ?
#
loop_
_entity_poly.entity_id
_entity_poly.type
_entity_poly.pdbx_seq_one_letter_code
_entity_poly.pdbx_strand_id
1 'polypeptide(L)'
;MDEQNNKASNQSTELRHNASSTVGTGFGELNLFSQDGLDKAKLFLAQYITSEKGGIKSIADGIAILARAQDLNLPFTTCVEHIHVINHKTGVDVHIIKSLLLRAGVSWERVKDYTPQYNYTDGTTIYLETQLPDYCVKCRNAKEAESKTDGDTIGVYPVAYYQDLKGNIYNEFQISDKCVKAINTAHAQKIAAEGKFPIIRIPAQPVDYVTEFKFVRKRLVYGQVQEMTCYSHFSYSEAVKADFFTKDTYIKYARIMIDHRAFTLGARDIADDLIMGVMESSELGIINDDPSLVVPDYTEVIDED
;
A
#
# COMPACT_ATOMS: atom_id res chain seq x y z
N MET A 1 -10.59 -64.75 28.04
CA MET A 1 -10.65 -63.80 29.15
C MET A 1 -9.51 -62.86 28.96
N ASP A 2 -9.55 -61.63 28.53
CA ASP A 2 -10.58 -60.70 28.11
C ASP A 2 -9.97 -59.86 26.99
N GLU A 3 -10.64 -59.86 25.86
CA GLU A 3 -10.41 -58.89 24.80
C GLU A 3 -10.91 -57.53 25.30
N GLN A 4 -10.02 -56.63 25.62
CA GLN A 4 -10.34 -55.23 25.74
C GLN A 4 -10.04 -54.47 24.44
N ASN A 5 -11.11 -54.28 23.70
CA ASN A 5 -11.30 -53.32 22.63
C ASN A 5 -10.68 -51.96 22.91
N ASN A 6 -9.59 -51.66 22.30
CA ASN A 6 -9.06 -50.30 22.19
C ASN A 6 -9.60 -49.66 20.90
N LYS A 7 -10.85 -49.14 20.98
CA LYS A 7 -11.40 -48.23 20.02
C LYS A 7 -10.70 -46.86 20.21
N ALA A 8 -9.55 -46.74 19.54
CA ALA A 8 -9.03 -45.42 19.26
C ALA A 8 -10.04 -44.68 18.37
N SER A 9 -10.78 -43.79 18.96
CA SER A 9 -11.65 -42.86 18.25
C SER A 9 -10.78 -41.99 17.36
N ASN A 10 -10.73 -42.33 16.07
CA ASN A 10 -10.36 -41.39 15.03
C ASN A 10 -11.36 -40.24 15.04
N GLN A 11 -11.14 -39.27 15.88
CA GLN A 11 -11.65 -37.93 15.64
C GLN A 11 -10.81 -37.36 14.51
N SER A 12 -11.18 -37.71 13.29
CA SER A 12 -10.90 -36.88 12.14
C SER A 12 -11.48 -35.51 12.47
N THR A 13 -10.61 -34.59 12.80
CA THR A 13 -10.93 -33.17 12.84
C THR A 13 -11.25 -32.81 11.40
N GLU A 14 -12.48 -33.08 10.97
CA GLU A 14 -13.04 -32.42 9.80
C GLU A 14 -12.87 -30.95 10.07
N LEU A 15 -11.96 -30.33 9.32
CA LEU A 15 -12.00 -28.92 9.06
C LEU A 15 -13.34 -28.68 8.35
N ARG A 16 -14.41 -28.63 9.13
CA ARG A 16 -15.68 -28.14 8.66
C ARG A 16 -15.37 -26.73 8.19
N HIS A 17 -15.35 -26.56 6.90
CA HIS A 17 -15.73 -25.30 6.31
C HIS A 17 -17.09 -24.97 6.93
N ASN A 18 -17.12 -24.25 8.03
CA ASN A 18 -18.27 -23.50 8.43
C ASN A 18 -18.46 -22.36 7.44
N ALA A 19 -18.72 -22.76 6.20
CA ALA A 19 -19.47 -21.95 5.28
C ALA A 19 -20.87 -21.85 5.86
N SER A 20 -21.04 -20.99 6.77
CA SER A 20 -22.31 -20.37 7.17
C SER A 20 -22.21 -19.80 8.58
N SER A 21 -21.19 -19.00 8.86
CA SER A 21 -21.52 -17.81 9.59
C SER A 21 -22.07 -16.86 8.54
N THR A 22 -23.34 -16.88 8.30
CA THR A 22 -24.06 -15.70 7.83
C THR A 22 -23.78 -14.63 8.89
N VAL A 23 -22.66 -13.94 8.75
CA VAL A 23 -22.52 -12.62 9.34
C VAL A 23 -23.59 -11.85 8.62
N GLY A 24 -24.77 -11.77 9.27
CA GLY A 24 -25.89 -11.07 8.69
C GLY A 24 -25.37 -9.70 8.32
N THR A 25 -25.44 -9.36 7.06
CA THR A 25 -25.11 -8.02 6.58
C THR A 25 -26.00 -6.94 7.23
N GLY A 26 -26.83 -7.32 8.19
CA GLY A 26 -27.86 -6.47 8.78
C GLY A 26 -29.08 -6.23 7.87
N PHE A 27 -28.97 -6.61 6.58
CA PHE A 27 -29.98 -6.36 5.57
C PHE A 27 -30.74 -7.63 5.13
N GLY A 28 -30.55 -8.78 5.81
CA GLY A 28 -31.12 -10.05 5.36
C GLY A 28 -30.61 -10.44 3.97
N GLU A 29 -31.46 -11.08 3.17
CA GLU A 29 -31.15 -11.45 1.79
C GLU A 29 -31.41 -10.27 0.83
N LEU A 30 -30.67 -9.17 0.98
CA LEU A 30 -30.80 -8.04 0.06
C LEU A 30 -30.24 -8.42 -1.31
N ASN A 31 -31.14 -8.68 -2.27
CA ASN A 31 -30.74 -8.98 -3.63
C ASN A 31 -30.63 -7.69 -4.45
N LEU A 32 -29.41 -7.18 -4.63
CA LEU A 32 -29.15 -5.96 -5.41
C LEU A 32 -29.48 -6.11 -6.90
N PHE A 33 -29.67 -7.34 -7.40
CA PHE A 33 -30.07 -7.60 -8.78
C PHE A 33 -31.60 -7.60 -8.97
N SER A 34 -32.39 -7.39 -7.90
CA SER A 34 -33.83 -7.19 -7.97
C SER A 34 -34.19 -5.72 -7.80
N GLN A 35 -35.27 -5.27 -8.48
CA GLN A 35 -35.73 -3.88 -8.34
C GLN A 35 -36.07 -3.54 -6.88
N ASP A 36 -36.77 -4.42 -6.17
CA ASP A 36 -37.13 -4.24 -4.75
C ASP A 36 -35.89 -4.12 -3.86
N GLY A 37 -34.88 -4.97 -4.08
CA GLY A 37 -33.63 -4.91 -3.32
C GLY A 37 -32.86 -3.63 -3.60
N LEU A 38 -32.80 -3.20 -4.86
CA LEU A 38 -32.15 -1.97 -5.24
C LEU A 38 -32.84 -0.74 -4.64
N ASP A 39 -34.17 -0.71 -4.63
CA ASP A 39 -34.94 0.42 -4.08
C ASP A 39 -34.79 0.49 -2.54
N LYS A 40 -34.80 -0.65 -1.86
CA LYS A 40 -34.48 -0.74 -0.42
C LYS A 40 -33.07 -0.23 -0.11
N ALA A 41 -32.07 -0.63 -0.91
CA ALA A 41 -30.70 -0.14 -0.79
C ALA A 41 -30.62 1.38 -0.96
N LYS A 42 -31.28 1.93 -1.99
CA LYS A 42 -31.31 3.39 -2.22
C LYS A 42 -31.93 4.14 -1.06
N LEU A 43 -33.07 3.67 -0.54
CA LEU A 43 -33.72 4.30 0.62
C LEU A 43 -32.82 4.31 1.87
N PHE A 44 -32.16 3.20 2.15
CA PHE A 44 -31.23 3.11 3.26
C PHE A 44 -30.03 4.05 3.06
N LEU A 45 -29.39 4.01 1.90
CA LEU A 45 -28.21 4.82 1.60
C LEU A 45 -28.53 6.32 1.62
N ALA A 46 -29.72 6.72 1.18
CA ALA A 46 -30.15 8.11 1.25
C ALA A 46 -30.16 8.62 2.70
N GLN A 47 -30.63 7.82 3.65
CA GLN A 47 -30.62 8.18 5.07
C GLN A 47 -29.18 8.18 5.64
N TYR A 48 -28.36 7.26 5.20
CA TYR A 48 -26.96 7.14 5.65
C TYR A 48 -26.12 8.32 5.20
N ILE A 49 -26.26 8.76 3.95
CA ILE A 49 -25.57 9.93 3.38
C ILE A 49 -25.99 11.20 4.11
N THR A 50 -27.27 11.37 4.42
CA THR A 50 -27.81 12.55 5.10
C THR A 50 -27.26 12.72 6.53
N SER A 51 -26.83 11.62 7.15
CA SER A 51 -26.28 11.65 8.52
C SER A 51 -24.85 12.19 8.61
N GLU A 52 -24.19 12.47 7.50
CA GLU A 52 -22.77 12.86 7.38
C GLU A 52 -21.80 11.88 8.08
N LYS A 53 -22.30 10.73 8.49
CA LYS A 53 -21.54 9.67 9.17
C LYS A 53 -21.16 8.60 8.16
N GLY A 54 -19.96 8.66 7.68
CA GLY A 54 -19.41 7.63 6.79
C GLY A 54 -18.87 8.22 5.49
N GLY A 55 -17.90 7.54 4.87
CA GLY A 55 -17.20 7.99 3.68
C GLY A 55 -18.00 7.88 2.37
N ILE A 56 -19.32 7.66 2.41
CA ILE A 56 -20.19 7.55 1.22
C ILE A 56 -20.58 8.93 0.75
N LYS A 57 -20.20 9.29 -0.46
CA LYS A 57 -20.47 10.59 -1.06
C LYS A 57 -21.74 10.62 -1.91
N SER A 58 -22.12 9.47 -2.47
CA SER A 58 -23.29 9.34 -3.34
C SER A 58 -23.99 8.00 -3.12
N ILE A 59 -25.26 7.90 -3.56
CA ILE A 59 -26.00 6.65 -3.56
C ILE A 59 -25.29 5.61 -4.43
N ALA A 60 -24.73 6.00 -5.57
CA ALA A 60 -23.99 5.12 -6.46
C ALA A 60 -22.74 4.52 -5.77
N ASP A 61 -21.97 5.34 -5.07
CA ASP A 61 -20.83 4.87 -4.27
C ASP A 61 -21.27 3.88 -3.19
N GLY A 62 -22.37 4.20 -2.50
CA GLY A 62 -22.95 3.32 -1.49
C GLY A 62 -23.39 1.98 -2.03
N ILE A 63 -24.01 1.94 -3.23
CA ILE A 63 -24.39 0.70 -3.92
C ILE A 63 -23.14 -0.09 -4.30
N ALA A 64 -22.11 0.55 -4.82
CA ALA A 64 -20.85 -0.11 -5.16
C ALA A 64 -20.18 -0.73 -3.93
N ILE A 65 -20.19 -0.04 -2.78
CA ILE A 65 -19.68 -0.56 -1.51
C ILE A 65 -20.53 -1.74 -1.02
N LEU A 66 -21.89 -1.65 -1.11
CA LEU A 66 -22.79 -2.74 -0.75
C LEU A 66 -22.56 -4.00 -1.60
N ALA A 67 -22.44 -3.83 -2.91
CA ALA A 67 -22.16 -4.93 -3.82
C ALA A 67 -20.83 -5.60 -3.47
N ARG A 68 -19.78 -4.81 -3.27
CA ARG A 68 -18.48 -5.34 -2.85
C ARG A 68 -18.52 -6.01 -1.47
N ALA A 69 -19.29 -5.48 -0.54
CA ALA A 69 -19.48 -6.09 0.79
C ALA A 69 -20.12 -7.48 0.67
N GLN A 70 -21.12 -7.65 -0.22
CA GLN A 70 -21.73 -8.93 -0.50
C GLN A 70 -20.75 -9.91 -1.15
N ASP A 71 -20.00 -9.49 -2.17
CA ASP A 71 -18.98 -10.32 -2.82
C ASP A 71 -17.93 -10.85 -1.82
N LEU A 72 -17.51 -10.00 -0.89
CA LEU A 72 -16.49 -10.34 0.12
C LEU A 72 -17.09 -10.99 1.38
N ASN A 73 -18.42 -11.12 1.46
CA ASN A 73 -19.15 -11.58 2.65
C ASN A 73 -18.69 -10.85 3.93
N LEU A 74 -18.74 -9.52 3.87
CA LEU A 74 -18.35 -8.62 4.97
C LEU A 74 -19.54 -7.78 5.42
N PRO A 75 -19.59 -7.37 6.73
CA PRO A 75 -20.60 -6.45 7.20
C PRO A 75 -20.51 -5.10 6.49
N PHE A 76 -21.64 -4.54 6.09
CA PHE A 76 -21.68 -3.24 5.40
C PHE A 76 -21.01 -2.12 6.21
N THR A 77 -21.26 -2.08 7.52
CA THR A 77 -20.67 -1.07 8.40
C THR A 77 -19.15 -1.09 8.37
N THR A 78 -18.54 -2.27 8.38
CA THR A 78 -17.09 -2.43 8.21
C THR A 78 -16.64 -1.98 6.82
N CYS A 79 -17.41 -2.31 5.79
CA CYS A 79 -17.07 -1.96 4.42
C CYS A 79 -17.10 -0.44 4.17
N VAL A 80 -18.05 0.27 4.79
CA VAL A 80 -18.12 1.75 4.69
C VAL A 80 -16.87 2.44 5.21
N GLU A 81 -16.24 1.89 6.23
CA GLU A 81 -15.02 2.45 6.82
C GLU A 81 -13.76 2.10 6.02
N HIS A 82 -13.78 0.97 5.32
CA HIS A 82 -12.58 0.36 4.74
C HIS A 82 -12.63 0.16 3.22
N ILE A 83 -13.75 0.48 2.57
CA ILE A 83 -13.88 0.47 1.10
C ILE A 83 -14.09 1.89 0.61
N HIS A 84 -13.24 2.31 -0.30
CA HIS A 84 -13.27 3.64 -0.90
C HIS A 84 -13.65 3.52 -2.37
N VAL A 85 -14.50 4.43 -2.83
CA VAL A 85 -14.81 4.56 -4.26
C VAL A 85 -13.99 5.71 -4.82
N ILE A 86 -13.06 5.38 -5.70
CA ILE A 86 -12.15 6.32 -6.35
C ILE A 86 -12.32 6.14 -7.84
N ASN A 87 -12.78 7.20 -8.53
CA ASN A 87 -13.03 7.18 -9.98
C ASN A 87 -13.88 5.98 -10.41
N HIS A 88 -15.04 5.82 -9.74
CA HIS A 88 -16.03 4.76 -9.99
C HIS A 88 -15.53 3.31 -9.78
N LYS A 89 -14.34 3.13 -9.20
CA LYS A 89 -13.80 1.81 -8.83
C LYS A 89 -13.73 1.68 -7.32
N THR A 90 -14.10 0.50 -6.82
CA THR A 90 -13.99 0.18 -5.40
C THR A 90 -12.58 -0.28 -5.06
N GLY A 91 -11.92 0.40 -4.14
CA GLY A 91 -10.66 -0.01 -3.53
C GLY A 91 -10.86 -0.35 -2.06
N VAL A 92 -10.17 -1.36 -1.58
CA VAL A 92 -10.17 -1.75 -0.17
C VAL A 92 -8.88 -1.32 0.49
N ASP A 93 -8.92 -1.12 1.79
CA ASP A 93 -7.68 -0.93 2.53
C ASP A 93 -7.00 -2.28 2.85
N VAL A 94 -5.75 -2.19 3.30
CA VAL A 94 -4.96 -3.38 3.63
C VAL A 94 -5.56 -4.21 4.76
N HIS A 95 -6.41 -3.64 5.62
CA HIS A 95 -7.04 -4.36 6.72
C HIS A 95 -8.08 -5.37 6.24
N ILE A 96 -8.85 -5.01 5.21
CA ILE A 96 -9.76 -5.96 4.55
C ILE A 96 -8.97 -7.09 3.92
N ILE A 97 -7.90 -6.78 3.19
CA ILE A 97 -7.05 -7.81 2.55
C ILE A 97 -6.50 -8.77 3.62
N LYS A 98 -5.96 -8.25 4.72
CA LYS A 98 -5.49 -9.06 5.86
C LYS A 98 -6.59 -9.95 6.44
N SER A 99 -7.80 -9.41 6.61
CA SER A 99 -8.94 -10.18 7.12
C SER A 99 -9.33 -11.33 6.18
N LEU A 100 -9.35 -11.08 4.88
CA LEU A 100 -9.63 -12.11 3.87
C LEU A 100 -8.57 -13.21 3.88
N LEU A 101 -7.30 -12.85 3.95
CA LEU A 101 -6.19 -13.81 4.03
C LEU A 101 -6.27 -14.68 5.28
N LEU A 102 -6.56 -14.10 6.45
CA LEU A 102 -6.73 -14.87 7.68
C LEU A 102 -7.89 -15.86 7.58
N ARG A 103 -9.03 -15.44 7.03
CA ARG A 103 -10.17 -16.34 6.77
C ARG A 103 -9.83 -17.48 5.82
N ALA A 104 -8.89 -17.28 4.93
CA ALA A 104 -8.40 -18.26 3.98
C ALA A 104 -7.31 -19.18 4.54
N GLY A 105 -6.92 -19.01 5.79
CA GLY A 105 -5.83 -19.79 6.38
C GLY A 105 -4.45 -19.42 5.85
N VAL A 106 -4.30 -18.20 5.33
CA VAL A 106 -2.98 -17.68 4.93
C VAL A 106 -2.31 -17.06 6.16
N SER A 107 -1.09 -17.47 6.41
CA SER A 107 -0.19 -16.85 7.38
C SER A 107 0.89 -16.05 6.64
N TRP A 108 1.40 -15.04 7.30
CA TRP A 108 2.52 -14.24 6.77
C TRP A 108 3.45 -13.79 7.89
N GLU A 109 4.68 -13.58 7.52
CA GLU A 109 5.72 -12.99 8.38
C GLU A 109 6.52 -11.95 7.59
N ARG A 110 6.98 -10.92 8.29
CA ARG A 110 7.94 -9.98 7.72
C ARG A 110 9.32 -10.59 7.83
N VAL A 111 9.90 -10.99 6.68
CA VAL A 111 11.21 -11.66 6.60
C VAL A 111 12.34 -10.66 6.67
N LYS A 112 12.14 -9.51 6.03
CA LYS A 112 13.11 -8.43 6.03
C LYS A 112 12.44 -7.17 6.53
N ASP A 113 12.89 -6.70 7.67
CA ASP A 113 12.47 -5.41 8.15
C ASP A 113 13.30 -4.34 7.45
N TYR A 114 12.68 -3.23 7.34
CA TYR A 114 13.21 -2.01 6.84
C TYR A 114 14.50 -1.62 7.58
N THR A 115 15.61 -1.62 6.85
CA THR A 115 16.86 -1.01 7.31
C THR A 115 17.12 0.21 6.42
N PRO A 116 16.80 1.42 6.89
CA PRO A 116 17.01 2.61 6.09
C PRO A 116 18.51 2.84 5.88
N GLN A 117 18.88 3.05 4.61
CA GLN A 117 20.20 3.55 4.28
C GLN A 117 20.12 5.06 4.06
N TYR A 118 20.90 5.80 4.78
CA TYR A 118 20.91 7.27 4.71
C TYR A 118 22.17 7.76 3.98
N ASN A 119 22.04 8.93 3.35
CA ASN A 119 23.22 9.72 3.05
C ASN A 119 23.63 10.47 4.30
N TYR A 120 24.91 10.45 4.57
CA TYR A 120 25.53 11.16 5.69
C TYR A 120 26.45 12.26 5.15
N THR A 121 26.68 13.28 5.96
CA THR A 121 27.69 14.32 5.68
C THR A 121 28.49 14.65 6.93
N ASP A 122 29.73 15.02 6.72
CA ASP A 122 30.58 15.68 7.70
C ASP A 122 30.48 17.22 7.63
N GLY A 123 29.60 17.75 6.78
CA GLY A 123 29.46 19.16 6.45
C GLY A 123 30.12 19.55 5.13
N THR A 124 31.00 18.73 4.57
CA THR A 124 31.71 18.99 3.32
C THR A 124 31.47 17.91 2.25
N THR A 125 31.49 16.67 2.66
CA THR A 125 31.36 15.50 1.79
C THR A 125 30.06 14.76 2.06
N ILE A 126 29.46 14.16 1.02
CA ILE A 126 28.31 13.26 1.15
C ILE A 126 28.81 11.83 1.02
N TYR A 127 28.47 11.01 2.00
CA TYR A 127 28.78 9.58 2.05
C TYR A 127 27.50 8.77 1.91
N LEU A 128 27.53 7.72 1.09
CA LEU A 128 26.53 6.66 1.19
C LEU A 128 26.79 5.85 2.48
N GLU A 129 25.75 5.43 3.16
CA GLU A 129 25.91 4.66 4.42
C GLU A 129 26.79 3.42 4.26
N THR A 130 26.68 2.75 3.11
CA THR A 130 27.51 1.58 2.75
C THR A 130 28.95 1.90 2.43
N GLN A 131 29.27 3.18 2.26
CA GLN A 131 30.62 3.69 1.91
C GLN A 131 31.21 4.55 3.02
N LEU A 132 30.57 4.57 4.20
CA LEU A 132 31.12 5.30 5.34
C LEU A 132 32.45 4.68 5.76
N PRO A 133 33.52 5.47 5.81
CA PRO A 133 34.79 5.02 6.36
C PRO A 133 34.68 4.62 7.85
N ASP A 134 35.51 3.70 8.28
CA ASP A 134 35.48 3.18 9.65
C ASP A 134 35.73 4.25 10.73
N TYR A 135 36.37 5.36 10.35
CA TYR A 135 36.61 6.51 11.24
C TYR A 135 35.38 7.43 11.37
N CYS A 136 34.30 7.17 10.64
CA CYS A 136 33.08 7.98 10.72
C CYS A 136 32.15 7.49 11.84
N VAL A 137 31.70 8.42 12.68
CA VAL A 137 30.73 8.17 13.74
C VAL A 137 29.37 8.76 13.35
N LYS A 138 28.35 7.91 13.28
CA LYS A 138 26.98 8.34 12.97
C LYS A 138 26.38 9.15 14.11
N CYS A 139 25.93 10.35 13.80
CA CYS A 139 25.31 11.31 14.70
C CYS A 139 23.89 11.64 14.23
N ARG A 140 23.07 12.20 15.11
CA ARG A 140 21.68 12.56 14.80
C ARG A 140 21.55 13.88 14.04
N ASN A 141 22.50 14.79 14.29
CA ASN A 141 22.49 16.14 13.72
C ASN A 141 23.92 16.72 13.69
N ALA A 142 24.05 17.86 13.02
CA ALA A 142 25.33 18.54 12.86
C ALA A 142 26.01 18.89 14.20
N LYS A 143 25.26 19.33 15.21
CA LYS A 143 25.80 19.71 16.52
C LYS A 143 26.40 18.52 17.27
N GLU A 144 25.77 17.37 17.19
CA GLU A 144 26.32 16.13 17.75
C GLU A 144 27.54 15.68 16.95
N ALA A 145 27.54 15.84 15.64
CA ALA A 145 28.67 15.51 14.79
C ALA A 145 29.90 16.35 15.11
N GLU A 146 29.73 17.66 15.28
CA GLU A 146 30.81 18.54 15.73
C GLU A 146 31.41 18.08 17.08
N SER A 147 30.54 17.67 18.01
CA SER A 147 31.00 17.21 19.34
C SER A 147 31.72 15.87 19.34
N LYS A 148 31.49 15.06 18.28
CA LYS A 148 32.09 13.72 18.10
C LYS A 148 33.29 13.73 17.16
N THR A 149 33.53 14.84 16.47
CA THR A 149 34.71 15.00 15.63
C THR A 149 35.91 15.30 16.50
N ASP A 150 36.86 14.38 16.49
CA ASP A 150 38.15 14.49 17.20
C ASP A 150 39.23 13.93 16.27
N GLY A 151 40.47 14.27 16.45
CA GLY A 151 41.61 14.06 15.55
C GLY A 151 41.57 12.82 14.63
N ASP A 152 41.08 11.68 15.15
CA ASP A 152 40.99 10.42 14.43
C ASP A 152 39.56 10.03 14.00
N THR A 153 38.54 10.74 14.46
CA THR A 153 37.14 10.44 14.18
C THR A 153 36.40 11.62 13.57
N ILE A 154 35.52 11.35 12.62
CA ILE A 154 34.68 12.36 11.98
C ILE A 154 33.21 12.06 12.29
N GLY A 155 32.54 12.99 12.96
CA GLY A 155 31.08 12.92 13.16
C GLY A 155 30.36 13.18 11.85
N VAL A 156 29.46 12.27 11.49
CA VAL A 156 28.61 12.40 10.29
C VAL A 156 27.14 12.32 10.67
N TYR A 157 26.31 13.08 10.01
CA TYR A 157 24.87 13.14 10.29
C TYR A 157 24.04 12.99 9.00
N PRO A 158 22.79 12.50 9.08
CA PRO A 158 21.91 12.37 7.93
C PRO A 158 21.64 13.71 7.28
N VAL A 159 21.79 13.78 5.95
CA VAL A 159 21.64 15.04 5.20
C VAL A 159 20.64 14.91 4.07
N ALA A 160 19.88 16.00 3.86
CA ALA A 160 19.19 16.24 2.62
C ALA A 160 20.22 16.65 1.55
N TYR A 161 20.03 16.19 0.33
CA TYR A 161 20.83 16.58 -0.80
C TYR A 161 19.95 17.14 -1.93
N TYR A 162 20.59 17.68 -2.95
CA TYR A 162 19.90 18.16 -4.14
C TYR A 162 20.32 17.31 -5.35
N GLN A 163 19.41 17.07 -6.27
CA GLN A 163 19.65 16.31 -7.46
C GLN A 163 19.21 17.10 -8.69
N ASP A 164 20.00 17.11 -9.75
CA ASP A 164 19.60 17.67 -11.04
C ASP A 164 18.82 16.61 -11.87
N LEU A 165 18.29 17.03 -13.03
CA LEU A 165 17.58 16.13 -13.95
C LEU A 165 18.46 15.04 -14.57
N LYS A 166 19.77 15.13 -14.45
CA LYS A 166 20.74 14.13 -14.93
C LYS A 166 21.12 13.12 -13.85
N GLY A 167 20.63 13.32 -12.61
CA GLY A 167 20.94 12.46 -11.48
C GLY A 167 22.20 12.86 -10.70
N ASN A 168 22.84 13.99 -11.04
CA ASN A 168 24.00 14.46 -10.26
C ASN A 168 23.53 14.97 -8.91
N ILE A 169 24.30 14.65 -7.86
CA ILE A 169 24.02 14.97 -6.46
C ILE A 169 24.85 16.17 -6.04
N TYR A 170 24.21 17.10 -5.34
CA TYR A 170 24.81 18.31 -4.79
C TYR A 170 24.47 18.45 -3.33
N ASN A 171 25.42 18.77 -2.50
CA ASN A 171 25.13 19.25 -1.14
C ASN A 171 24.75 20.75 -1.19
N GLU A 172 24.22 21.26 -0.09
CA GLU A 172 23.71 22.64 -0.04
C GLU A 172 24.82 23.67 -0.34
N PHE A 173 26.07 23.37 -0.03
CA PHE A 173 27.23 24.25 -0.25
C PHE A 173 27.68 24.28 -1.72
N GLN A 174 27.31 23.28 -2.51
CA GLN A 174 27.65 23.17 -3.93
C GLN A 174 26.62 23.85 -4.83
N ILE A 175 25.52 24.32 -4.26
CA ILE A 175 24.46 24.97 -5.01
C ILE A 175 24.89 26.41 -5.32
N SER A 176 24.98 26.72 -6.61
CA SER A 176 25.22 28.08 -7.05
C SER A 176 23.92 28.90 -7.09
N ASP A 177 24.04 30.23 -7.05
CA ASP A 177 22.89 31.14 -7.20
C ASP A 177 22.15 31.00 -8.54
N LYS A 178 22.75 30.30 -9.50
CA LYS A 178 22.14 30.00 -10.81
C LYS A 178 21.18 28.82 -10.76
N CYS A 179 21.19 28.05 -9.69
CA CYS A 179 20.31 26.91 -9.50
C CYS A 179 18.94 27.34 -9.01
N VAL A 180 17.89 26.78 -9.59
CA VAL A 180 16.51 27.03 -9.16
C VAL A 180 15.94 25.80 -8.47
N LYS A 181 15.51 25.96 -7.23
CA LYS A 181 14.96 24.85 -6.43
C LYS A 181 13.58 24.47 -6.98
N ALA A 182 13.46 23.21 -7.44
CA ALA A 182 12.23 22.63 -7.92
C ALA A 182 11.56 21.78 -6.82
N ILE A 183 10.24 21.73 -6.83
CA ILE A 183 9.44 20.98 -5.84
C ILE A 183 9.43 19.49 -6.20
N ASN A 184 9.40 19.18 -7.50
CA ASN A 184 9.37 17.82 -8.05
C ASN A 184 9.96 17.79 -9.46
N THR A 185 10.05 16.59 -10.04
CA THR A 185 10.61 16.37 -11.39
C THR A 185 9.85 17.14 -12.46
N ALA A 186 8.52 17.17 -12.43
CA ALA A 186 7.72 17.90 -13.42
C ALA A 186 7.97 19.41 -13.34
N HIS A 187 8.12 19.97 -12.14
CA HIS A 187 8.48 21.37 -11.95
C HIS A 187 9.91 21.64 -12.43
N ALA A 188 10.84 20.72 -12.16
CA ALA A 188 12.20 20.83 -12.66
C ALA A 188 12.27 20.84 -14.19
N GLN A 189 11.49 20.02 -14.87
CA GLN A 189 11.40 20.02 -16.34
C GLN A 189 10.87 21.36 -16.88
N LYS A 190 9.88 21.98 -16.23
CA LYS A 190 9.39 23.33 -16.61
C LYS A 190 10.48 24.40 -16.47
N ILE A 191 11.20 24.37 -15.33
CA ILE A 191 12.33 25.30 -15.08
C ILE A 191 13.45 25.10 -16.14
N ALA A 192 13.73 23.85 -16.49
CA ALA A 192 14.70 23.55 -17.53
C ALA A 192 14.28 24.04 -18.93
N ALA A 193 12.98 23.96 -19.26
CA ALA A 193 12.43 24.50 -20.49
C ALA A 193 12.56 26.03 -20.59
N GLU A 194 12.64 26.72 -19.43
CA GLU A 194 12.92 28.17 -19.36
C GLU A 194 14.43 28.48 -19.47
N GLY A 195 15.27 27.49 -19.73
CA GLY A 195 16.74 27.66 -19.83
C GLY A 195 17.45 27.84 -18.49
N LYS A 196 16.78 27.56 -17.37
CA LYS A 196 17.35 27.63 -16.02
C LYS A 196 17.85 26.25 -15.58
N PHE A 197 18.71 26.22 -14.57
CA PHE A 197 19.27 24.97 -14.02
C PHE A 197 18.45 24.51 -12.80
N PRO A 198 17.53 23.52 -12.95
CA PRO A 198 16.71 23.06 -11.85
C PRO A 198 17.46 22.06 -10.98
N ILE A 199 17.21 22.15 -9.67
CA ILE A 199 17.63 21.17 -8.68
C ILE A 199 16.43 20.77 -7.79
N ILE A 200 16.32 19.50 -7.47
CA ILE A 200 15.27 18.94 -6.65
C ILE A 200 15.86 18.62 -5.30
N ARG A 201 15.24 19.11 -4.22
CA ARG A 201 15.65 18.76 -2.86
C ARG A 201 15.20 17.35 -2.53
N ILE A 202 16.13 16.47 -2.26
CA ILE A 202 15.89 15.14 -1.73
C ILE A 202 16.06 15.24 -0.22
N PRO A 203 15.01 15.02 0.58
CA PRO A 203 15.11 15.11 2.03
C PRO A 203 16.08 14.07 2.59
N ALA A 204 16.54 14.28 3.84
CA ALA A 204 17.33 13.29 4.58
C ALA A 204 16.43 12.08 4.89
N GLN A 205 16.21 11.26 3.90
CA GLN A 205 15.43 10.03 3.97
C GLN A 205 16.32 8.85 3.60
N PRO A 206 15.94 7.65 3.96
CA PRO A 206 16.65 6.46 3.52
C PRO A 206 16.80 6.45 2.00
N VAL A 207 18.04 6.23 1.53
CA VAL A 207 18.36 6.20 0.08
C VAL A 207 17.68 5.02 -0.60
N ASP A 208 17.65 3.91 0.09
CA ASP A 208 16.85 2.74 -0.31
C ASP A 208 16.44 1.94 0.94
N TYR A 209 15.31 1.28 0.85
CA TYR A 209 14.86 0.30 1.81
C TYR A 209 13.90 -0.67 1.15
N VAL A 210 13.88 -1.86 1.67
CA VAL A 210 13.02 -2.91 1.16
C VAL A 210 12.25 -3.54 2.32
N THR A 211 10.95 -3.73 2.12
CA THR A 211 10.14 -4.59 2.96
C THR A 211 9.88 -5.88 2.22
N GLU A 212 10.06 -7.00 2.90
CA GLU A 212 9.83 -8.33 2.34
C GLU A 212 8.94 -9.12 3.28
N PHE A 213 7.91 -9.74 2.70
CA PHE A 213 7.00 -10.66 3.37
C PHE A 213 7.11 -12.05 2.78
N LYS A 214 7.02 -13.05 3.65
CA LYS A 214 6.77 -14.43 3.30
C LYS A 214 5.34 -14.77 3.62
N PHE A 215 4.63 -15.34 2.66
CA PHE A 215 3.27 -15.84 2.82
C PHE A 215 3.26 -17.35 2.71
N VAL A 216 2.44 -17.99 3.53
CA VAL A 216 2.25 -19.44 3.51
C VAL A 216 0.75 -19.72 3.51
N ARG A 217 0.31 -20.54 2.56
CA ARG A 217 -1.08 -20.98 2.45
C ARG A 217 -1.13 -22.50 2.36
N LYS A 218 -1.99 -23.10 3.16
CA LYS A 218 -2.28 -24.54 3.11
C LYS A 218 -3.61 -24.77 2.41
N ARG A 219 -3.61 -25.57 1.37
CA ARG A 219 -4.82 -25.97 0.62
C ARG A 219 -4.97 -27.46 0.62
N LEU A 220 -6.22 -27.93 0.67
CA LEU A 220 -6.55 -29.33 0.46
C LEU A 220 -6.80 -29.53 -1.04
N VAL A 221 -5.90 -30.23 -1.72
CA VAL A 221 -5.99 -30.53 -3.15
C VAL A 221 -6.01 -32.04 -3.32
N TYR A 222 -7.09 -32.58 -3.88
CA TYR A 222 -7.30 -34.03 -4.04
C TYR A 222 -7.09 -34.85 -2.76
N GLY A 223 -7.52 -34.31 -1.62
CA GLY A 223 -7.40 -34.97 -0.31
C GLY A 223 -6.00 -34.90 0.33
N GLN A 224 -5.07 -34.21 -0.30
CA GLN A 224 -3.73 -33.95 0.25
C GLN A 224 -3.55 -32.49 0.60
N VAL A 225 -2.89 -32.23 1.72
CA VAL A 225 -2.54 -30.86 2.12
C VAL A 225 -1.33 -30.43 1.31
N GLN A 226 -1.52 -29.43 0.48
CA GLN A 226 -0.44 -28.74 -0.24
C GLN A 226 -0.14 -27.43 0.45
N GLU A 227 1.13 -27.16 0.66
CA GLU A 227 1.62 -25.90 1.18
C GLU A 227 2.20 -25.07 0.04
N MET A 228 1.68 -23.85 -0.11
CA MET A 228 2.18 -22.87 -1.06
C MET A 228 2.90 -21.78 -0.28
N THR A 229 4.07 -21.39 -0.76
CA THR A 229 4.84 -20.28 -0.17
C THR A 229 5.18 -19.29 -1.27
N CYS A 230 4.97 -18.01 -1.01
CA CYS A 230 5.48 -16.96 -1.87
C CYS A 230 6.20 -15.88 -1.06
N TYR A 231 7.08 -15.16 -1.71
CA TYR A 231 7.81 -14.02 -1.16
C TYR A 231 7.47 -12.80 -1.99
N SER A 232 7.20 -11.70 -1.33
CA SER A 232 6.98 -10.43 -2.00
C SER A 232 7.80 -9.34 -1.34
N HIS A 233 8.28 -8.43 -2.13
CA HIS A 233 9.03 -7.29 -1.65
C HIS A 233 8.61 -6.02 -2.40
N PHE A 234 8.86 -4.90 -1.79
CA PHE A 234 8.77 -3.59 -2.42
C PHE A 234 9.77 -2.65 -1.77
N SER A 235 10.44 -1.84 -2.58
CA SER A 235 11.51 -0.95 -2.13
C SER A 235 11.17 0.52 -2.34
N TYR A 236 11.92 1.38 -1.65
CA TYR A 236 11.85 2.82 -1.85
C TYR A 236 12.24 3.19 -3.28
N SER A 237 13.30 2.59 -3.81
CA SER A 237 13.74 2.83 -5.18
C SER A 237 12.70 2.43 -6.23
N GLU A 238 11.93 1.36 -6.01
CA GLU A 238 10.81 0.99 -6.88
C GLU A 238 9.68 2.01 -6.80
N ALA A 239 9.36 2.51 -5.60
CA ALA A 239 8.37 3.56 -5.42
C ALA A 239 8.78 4.87 -6.11
N VAL A 240 10.07 5.22 -6.09
CA VAL A 240 10.62 6.38 -6.82
C VAL A 240 10.49 6.18 -8.32
N LYS A 241 10.87 5.00 -8.84
CA LYS A 241 10.74 4.67 -10.28
C LYS A 241 9.30 4.70 -10.76
N ALA A 242 8.35 4.31 -9.90
CA ALA A 242 6.92 4.33 -10.19
C ALA A 242 6.28 5.71 -9.97
N ASP A 243 7.05 6.75 -9.67
CA ASP A 243 6.63 8.13 -9.42
C ASP A 243 5.60 8.29 -8.28
N PHE A 244 5.62 7.38 -7.30
CA PHE A 244 4.66 7.39 -6.19
C PHE A 244 4.87 8.56 -5.23
N PHE A 245 6.06 9.14 -5.20
CA PHE A 245 6.39 10.30 -4.37
C PHE A 245 5.83 11.64 -4.89
N THR A 246 5.03 11.60 -5.94
CA THR A 246 4.13 12.72 -6.30
C THR A 246 2.93 12.81 -5.38
N LYS A 247 2.61 11.76 -4.62
CA LYS A 247 1.45 11.69 -3.73
C LYS A 247 1.83 12.03 -2.29
N ASP A 248 1.05 12.89 -1.67
CA ASP A 248 1.21 13.33 -0.28
C ASP A 248 1.36 12.17 0.72
N THR A 249 0.64 11.07 0.50
CA THR A 249 0.68 9.89 1.37
C THR A 249 2.04 9.21 1.34
N TYR A 250 2.65 9.06 0.16
CA TYR A 250 4.00 8.52 0.04
C TYR A 250 5.07 9.47 0.59
N ILE A 251 4.88 10.78 0.42
CA ILE A 251 5.81 11.78 0.99
C ILE A 251 5.79 11.72 2.52
N LYS A 252 4.59 11.65 3.13
CA LYS A 252 4.43 11.73 4.59
C LYS A 252 4.64 10.38 5.28
N TYR A 253 4.26 9.29 4.64
CA TYR A 253 4.19 7.95 5.24
C TYR A 253 4.87 6.89 4.38
N ALA A 254 5.98 7.21 3.74
CA ALA A 254 6.69 6.36 2.80
C ALA A 254 6.87 4.90 3.29
N ARG A 255 7.34 4.72 4.53
CA ARG A 255 7.52 3.41 5.13
C ARG A 255 6.23 2.59 5.13
N ILE A 256 5.12 3.18 5.59
CA ILE A 256 3.83 2.49 5.69
C ILE A 256 3.31 2.13 4.31
N MET A 257 3.42 3.05 3.35
CA MET A 257 2.96 2.84 1.98
C MET A 257 3.75 1.74 1.26
N ILE A 258 5.06 1.69 1.47
CA ILE A 258 5.93 0.64 0.92
C ILE A 258 5.61 -0.72 1.55
N ASP A 259 5.38 -0.75 2.86
CA ASP A 259 4.96 -1.95 3.60
C ASP A 259 3.62 -2.50 3.07
N HIS A 260 2.64 -1.62 2.89
CA HIS A 260 1.34 -1.98 2.32
C HIS A 260 1.48 -2.52 0.90
N ARG A 261 2.32 -1.90 0.08
CA ARG A 261 2.55 -2.34 -1.30
C ARG A 261 3.19 -3.71 -1.37
N ALA A 262 4.25 -3.94 -0.60
CA ALA A 262 4.89 -5.26 -0.50
C ALA A 262 3.87 -6.32 -0.03
N PHE A 263 3.05 -5.99 0.97
CA PHE A 263 2.04 -6.89 1.48
C PHE A 263 0.97 -7.23 0.43
N THR A 264 0.41 -6.24 -0.26
CA THR A 264 -0.66 -6.44 -1.24
C THR A 264 -0.20 -7.22 -2.46
N LEU A 265 1.04 -7.04 -2.91
CA LEU A 265 1.62 -7.86 -3.97
C LEU A 265 1.65 -9.34 -3.58
N GLY A 266 2.20 -9.68 -2.41
CA GLY A 266 2.26 -11.07 -1.95
C GLY A 266 0.88 -11.66 -1.64
N ALA A 267 -0.04 -10.85 -1.15
CA ALA A 267 -1.42 -11.26 -0.94
C ALA A 267 -2.09 -11.72 -2.24
N ARG A 268 -1.86 -11.02 -3.34
CA ARG A 268 -2.36 -11.40 -4.67
C ARG A 268 -1.72 -12.69 -5.16
N ASP A 269 -0.42 -12.81 -5.02
CA ASP A 269 0.29 -14.00 -5.50
C ASP A 269 -0.16 -15.28 -4.77
N ILE A 270 -0.41 -15.20 -3.45
CA ILE A 270 -0.77 -16.36 -2.63
C ILE A 270 -2.27 -16.69 -2.65
N ALA A 271 -3.12 -15.71 -2.90
CA ALA A 271 -4.56 -15.83 -2.70
C ALA A 271 -5.38 -15.08 -3.76
N ASP A 272 -4.93 -15.08 -5.01
CA ASP A 272 -5.61 -14.42 -6.13
C ASP A 272 -7.08 -14.86 -6.27
N ASP A 273 -7.37 -16.14 -6.02
CA ASP A 273 -8.72 -16.70 -6.01
C ASP A 273 -9.67 -16.08 -4.98
N LEU A 274 -9.15 -15.46 -3.93
CA LEU A 274 -9.93 -14.84 -2.85
C LEU A 274 -10.04 -13.32 -2.98
N ILE A 275 -9.00 -12.72 -3.53
CA ILE A 275 -8.89 -11.27 -3.64
C ILE A 275 -8.97 -10.78 -5.09
N MET A 276 -9.38 -11.67 -6.02
CA MET A 276 -9.56 -11.35 -7.43
C MET A 276 -10.48 -10.13 -7.60
N GLY A 277 -9.99 -9.14 -8.35
CA GLY A 277 -10.70 -7.88 -8.57
C GLY A 277 -10.74 -6.94 -7.35
N VAL A 278 -10.09 -7.30 -6.24
CA VAL A 278 -9.92 -6.40 -5.10
C VAL A 278 -8.64 -5.60 -5.32
N MET A 279 -8.78 -4.28 -5.40
CA MET A 279 -7.66 -3.36 -5.52
C MET A 279 -7.46 -2.65 -4.18
N GLU A 280 -6.21 -2.43 -3.80
CA GLU A 280 -5.91 -1.60 -2.66
C GLU A 280 -6.16 -0.13 -3.02
N SER A 281 -6.76 0.63 -2.11
CA SER A 281 -7.24 2.00 -2.38
C SER A 281 -6.13 2.95 -2.85
N SER A 282 -4.90 2.77 -2.39
CA SER A 282 -3.76 3.57 -2.85
C SER A 282 -3.37 3.30 -4.31
N GLU A 283 -3.73 2.14 -4.84
CA GLU A 283 -3.45 1.76 -6.25
C GLU A 283 -4.42 2.43 -7.22
N LEU A 284 -5.67 2.62 -6.81
CA LEU A 284 -6.68 3.25 -7.68
C LEU A 284 -6.30 4.67 -8.09
N GLY A 285 -5.63 5.39 -7.21
CA GLY A 285 -5.11 6.70 -7.56
C GLY A 285 -3.92 6.68 -8.56
N ILE A 286 -3.28 5.54 -8.77
CA ILE A 286 -2.16 5.37 -9.71
C ILE A 286 -2.66 5.09 -11.13
N ILE A 287 -3.70 4.27 -11.25
CA ILE A 287 -4.26 3.83 -12.55
C ILE A 287 -4.86 5.01 -13.33
N ASN A 288 -5.28 6.07 -12.64
CA ASN A 288 -5.90 7.20 -13.31
C ASN A 288 -4.93 8.25 -13.86
N ASP A 289 -3.65 8.14 -13.52
CA ASP A 289 -2.61 9.03 -14.06
C ASP A 289 -2.00 8.46 -15.35
N ASP A 290 -2.41 7.26 -15.79
CA ASP A 290 -2.01 6.69 -17.07
C ASP A 290 -3.06 7.05 -18.16
N PRO A 291 -2.73 7.99 -19.08
CA PRO A 291 -3.66 8.39 -20.13
C PRO A 291 -3.98 7.27 -21.13
N SER A 292 -3.25 6.14 -21.12
CA SER A 292 -3.54 4.98 -21.95
C SER A 292 -4.69 4.12 -21.41
N LEU A 293 -5.10 4.33 -20.16
CA LEU A 293 -6.18 3.62 -19.48
C LEU A 293 -7.48 4.43 -19.40
N VAL A 294 -7.66 5.42 -20.27
CA VAL A 294 -8.93 6.14 -20.38
C VAL A 294 -10.00 5.16 -20.84
N VAL A 295 -10.81 4.72 -19.89
CA VAL A 295 -12.06 4.02 -20.20
C VAL A 295 -12.93 5.02 -20.97
N PRO A 296 -13.45 4.68 -22.17
CA PRO A 296 -14.34 5.58 -22.90
C PRO A 296 -15.49 6.00 -22.01
N ASP A 297 -15.72 7.29 -21.95
CA ASP A 297 -16.89 7.87 -21.28
C ASP A 297 -18.14 7.37 -22.02
N TYR A 298 -18.82 6.38 -21.44
CA TYR A 298 -20.12 5.98 -21.95
C TYR A 298 -21.11 7.07 -21.54
N THR A 299 -21.27 8.05 -22.38
CA THR A 299 -22.45 8.90 -22.35
C THR A 299 -23.65 8.00 -22.60
N GLU A 300 -24.49 7.79 -21.58
CA GLU A 300 -25.80 7.20 -21.74
C GLU A 300 -26.56 8.01 -22.79
N VAL A 301 -26.76 7.42 -23.94
CA VAL A 301 -27.76 7.90 -24.88
C VAL A 301 -29.10 7.59 -24.24
N ILE A 302 -29.68 8.56 -23.59
CA ILE A 302 -31.08 8.50 -23.19
C ILE A 302 -31.88 8.67 -24.49
N ASP A 303 -32.36 7.56 -25.04
CA ASP A 303 -33.38 7.60 -26.08
C ASP A 303 -34.64 8.20 -25.43
N GLU A 304 -34.93 9.44 -25.74
CA GLU A 304 -36.25 10.06 -25.51
C GLU A 304 -37.22 9.50 -26.55
N ASP A 305 -38.13 8.61 -26.11
CA ASP A 305 -39.38 8.31 -26.74
C ASP A 305 -40.55 8.86 -25.92
#